data_3df8e9ee691cbcb846e128d5d3fbbe60
#
_entry.id   3df8e9ee691cbcb846e128d5d3fbbe60
#
_cell.length_a   1.000
_cell.length_b   1.000
_cell.length_c   1.000
_cell.angle_alpha   90.00
_cell.angle_beta   90.00
_cell.angle_gamma   90.00
#
_symmetry.space_group_name_H-M   'P 1'
#
loop_
_entity.id
_entity.type
_entity.pdbx_description
1 polymer ?
#
loop_
_entity_poly.entity_id
_entity_poly.type
_entity_poly.pdbx_seq_one_letter_code
_entity_poly.pdbx_strand_id
1 'polypeptide(L)'
;MNAVKAIVTDIEGTTSSIAFVRDVLFPYARAALPRFLQEKHGRSDVTHWIKAVAEENGLAAEDLDGVIEILLQWIDQDRKHTALKALQGMIWVDGYANATYKAPVYPDADAALRRWHAAGIPLYVYSSGSVPAQKLFFAYTDHGDLCPLFSDHYDTEIGGKREAGSYVRIAGSIGIAPENILFLSDIVEELDAARDAGWQTALID
;
A
#
# COMPACT_ATOMS: atom_id res chain seq x y z
N MET A 1 26.41 -17.42 -0.68
CA MET A 1 25.40 -16.34 -0.65
C MET A 1 26.14 -15.03 -0.54
N ASN A 2 25.83 -14.06 -1.39
CA ASN A 2 26.40 -12.72 -1.28
C ASN A 2 25.86 -12.04 -0.02
N ALA A 3 26.59 -11.06 0.50
CA ALA A 3 26.14 -10.32 1.69
C ALA A 3 24.91 -9.49 1.34
N VAL A 4 23.85 -9.62 2.12
CA VAL A 4 22.66 -8.75 2.00
C VAL A 4 23.03 -7.33 2.45
N LYS A 5 22.80 -6.36 1.56
CA LYS A 5 23.07 -4.94 1.80
C LYS A 5 21.82 -4.07 1.79
N ALA A 6 20.69 -4.61 1.34
CA ALA A 6 19.38 -3.99 1.42
C ALA A 6 18.31 -5.06 1.54
N ILE A 7 17.19 -4.73 2.19
CA ILE A 7 16.02 -5.60 2.29
C ILE A 7 14.83 -4.85 1.75
N VAL A 8 14.08 -5.48 0.86
CA VAL A 8 12.79 -5.04 0.38
C VAL A 8 11.73 -6.01 0.88
N THR A 9 10.66 -5.52 1.45
CA THR A 9 9.60 -6.37 1.99
C THR A 9 8.25 -6.04 1.35
N ASP A 10 7.44 -7.07 1.14
CA ASP A 10 6.01 -6.92 0.94
C ASP A 10 5.30 -6.59 2.27
N ILE A 11 4.01 -6.27 2.22
CA ILE A 11 3.17 -5.97 3.38
C ILE A 11 2.23 -7.12 3.66
N GLU A 12 1.23 -7.32 2.80
CA GLU A 12 0.13 -8.27 2.98
C GLU A 12 0.63 -9.71 2.87
N GLY A 13 0.43 -10.51 3.91
CA GLY A 13 0.93 -11.88 3.99
C GLY A 13 2.40 -12.00 4.43
N THR A 14 3.14 -10.89 4.50
CA THR A 14 4.59 -10.88 4.78
C THR A 14 4.92 -10.20 6.10
N THR A 15 4.58 -8.91 6.25
CA THR A 15 4.76 -8.17 7.52
C THR A 15 3.47 -8.00 8.29
N SER A 16 2.34 -8.22 7.61
CA SER A 16 0.98 -8.07 8.16
C SER A 16 0.04 -9.08 7.53
N SER A 17 -1.07 -9.36 8.22
CA SER A 17 -2.12 -10.21 7.66
C SER A 17 -2.90 -9.51 6.55
N ILE A 18 -3.12 -10.20 5.42
CA ILE A 18 -4.03 -9.75 4.36
C ILE A 18 -5.47 -9.55 4.87
N ALA A 19 -5.84 -10.24 5.95
CA ALA A 19 -7.16 -10.11 6.57
C ALA A 19 -7.45 -8.67 7.04
N PHE A 20 -6.44 -7.92 7.45
CA PHE A 20 -6.63 -6.52 7.87
C PHE A 20 -7.14 -5.63 6.73
N VAL A 21 -6.56 -5.76 5.55
CA VAL A 21 -7.01 -4.99 4.38
C VAL A 21 -8.44 -5.35 4.02
N ARG A 22 -8.74 -6.67 3.93
CA ARG A 22 -10.04 -7.19 3.52
C ARG A 22 -11.13 -6.95 4.57
N ASP A 23 -10.83 -7.17 5.86
CA ASP A 23 -11.84 -7.26 6.92
C ASP A 23 -11.97 -5.95 7.72
N VAL A 24 -10.99 -5.03 7.60
CA VAL A 24 -11.01 -3.74 8.30
C VAL A 24 -10.99 -2.55 7.34
N LEU A 25 -9.95 -2.42 6.49
CA LEU A 25 -9.76 -1.20 5.69
C LEU A 25 -10.85 -1.01 4.63
N PHE A 26 -11.16 -2.04 3.84
CA PHE A 26 -12.21 -1.93 2.81
C PHE A 26 -13.61 -1.78 3.40
N PRO A 27 -14.05 -2.55 4.41
CA PRO A 27 -15.34 -2.33 5.06
C PRO A 27 -15.46 -0.95 5.71
N TYR A 28 -14.39 -0.47 6.35
CA TYR A 28 -14.38 0.88 6.91
C TYR A 28 -14.56 1.94 5.83
N ALA A 29 -13.79 1.89 4.75
CA ALA A 29 -13.91 2.84 3.64
C ALA A 29 -15.31 2.82 3.04
N ARG A 30 -15.90 1.63 2.83
CA ARG A 30 -17.27 1.48 2.32
C ARG A 30 -18.30 2.16 3.22
N ALA A 31 -18.21 1.93 4.53
CA ALA A 31 -19.15 2.50 5.49
C ALA A 31 -18.99 4.01 5.65
N ALA A 32 -17.75 4.51 5.61
CA ALA A 32 -17.45 5.92 5.82
C ALA A 32 -17.65 6.80 4.55
N LEU A 33 -17.59 6.20 3.35
CA LEU A 33 -17.59 6.93 2.07
C LEU A 33 -18.77 7.92 1.90
N PRO A 34 -20.04 7.56 2.16
CA PRO A 34 -21.15 8.51 1.97
C PRO A 34 -20.98 9.74 2.86
N ARG A 35 -20.72 9.54 4.14
CA ARG A 35 -20.52 10.63 5.10
C ARG A 35 -19.30 11.46 4.75
N PHE A 36 -18.19 10.83 4.41
CA PHE A 36 -16.95 11.52 4.02
C PHE A 36 -17.19 12.45 2.83
N LEU A 37 -17.86 12.00 1.79
CA LEU A 37 -18.16 12.83 0.62
C LEU A 37 -19.12 13.97 0.95
N GLN A 38 -20.18 13.71 1.75
CA GLN A 38 -21.10 14.75 2.19
C GLN A 38 -20.41 15.85 3.02
N GLU A 39 -19.48 15.50 3.90
CA GLU A 39 -18.77 16.46 4.75
C GLU A 39 -17.60 17.14 4.05
N LYS A 40 -16.95 16.48 3.07
CA LYS A 40 -15.68 16.92 2.48
C LYS A 40 -15.76 17.33 1.01
N HIS A 41 -16.96 17.29 0.37
CA HIS A 41 -17.11 17.62 -1.06
C HIS A 41 -16.60 19.00 -1.44
N GLY A 42 -16.51 19.96 -0.51
CA GLY A 42 -15.95 21.30 -0.75
C GLY A 42 -14.42 21.37 -0.75
N ARG A 43 -13.71 20.31 -0.36
CA ARG A 43 -12.24 20.25 -0.44
C ARG A 43 -11.83 20.04 -1.91
N SER A 44 -10.87 20.80 -2.39
CA SER A 44 -10.45 20.78 -3.81
C SER A 44 -9.96 19.39 -4.26
N ASP A 45 -9.24 18.68 -3.41
CA ASP A 45 -8.74 17.33 -3.67
C ASP A 45 -9.88 16.28 -3.75
N VAL A 46 -10.90 16.40 -2.90
CA VAL A 46 -12.11 15.55 -2.94
C VAL A 46 -13.00 15.91 -4.13
N THR A 47 -13.26 17.22 -4.35
CA THR A 47 -14.07 17.71 -5.46
C THR A 47 -13.52 17.27 -6.83
N HIS A 48 -12.20 17.23 -6.99
CA HIS A 48 -11.54 16.74 -8.19
C HIS A 48 -12.00 15.31 -8.54
N TRP A 49 -11.98 14.41 -7.59
CA TRP A 49 -12.37 13.02 -7.81
C TRP A 49 -13.87 12.83 -7.96
N ILE A 50 -14.70 13.61 -7.24
CA ILE A 50 -16.16 13.61 -7.42
C ILE A 50 -16.50 13.97 -8.87
N LYS A 51 -15.90 15.06 -9.40
CA LYS A 51 -16.13 15.49 -10.78
C LYS A 51 -15.67 14.45 -11.78
N ALA A 52 -14.50 13.84 -11.59
CA ALA A 52 -14.00 12.80 -12.49
C ALA A 52 -14.94 11.59 -12.55
N VAL A 53 -15.50 11.15 -11.41
CA VAL A 53 -16.48 10.06 -11.37
C VAL A 53 -17.80 10.46 -12.02
N ALA A 54 -18.29 11.67 -11.76
CA ALA A 54 -19.53 12.17 -12.37
C ALA A 54 -19.40 12.24 -13.90
N GLU A 55 -18.34 12.84 -14.42
CA GLU A 55 -18.07 12.98 -15.84
C GLU A 55 -17.98 11.62 -16.55
N GLU A 56 -17.22 10.68 -15.99
CA GLU A 56 -17.07 9.32 -16.56
C GLU A 56 -18.41 8.59 -16.67
N ASN A 57 -19.35 8.86 -15.75
CA ASN A 57 -20.63 8.15 -15.67
C ASN A 57 -21.83 8.98 -16.18
N GLY A 58 -21.57 10.14 -16.79
CA GLY A 58 -22.62 10.98 -17.39
C GLY A 58 -23.56 11.63 -16.37
N LEU A 59 -23.09 11.85 -15.13
CA LEU A 59 -23.82 12.51 -14.07
C LEU A 59 -23.56 14.03 -14.09
N ALA A 60 -24.50 14.82 -13.54
CA ALA A 60 -24.22 16.21 -13.22
C ALA A 60 -23.15 16.34 -12.15
N ALA A 61 -22.31 17.37 -12.22
CA ALA A 61 -21.21 17.59 -11.28
C ALA A 61 -21.69 17.76 -9.81
N GLU A 62 -22.94 18.17 -9.65
CA GLU A 62 -23.62 18.39 -8.37
C GLU A 62 -24.37 17.15 -7.84
N ASP A 63 -24.48 16.08 -8.64
CA ASP A 63 -25.15 14.84 -8.26
C ASP A 63 -24.27 13.98 -7.35
N LEU A 64 -24.10 14.46 -6.12
CA LEU A 64 -23.27 13.80 -5.13
C LEU A 64 -23.84 12.41 -4.74
N ASP A 65 -25.15 12.26 -4.68
CA ASP A 65 -25.78 10.98 -4.31
C ASP A 65 -25.54 9.92 -5.41
N GLY A 66 -25.67 10.30 -6.67
CA GLY A 66 -25.34 9.42 -7.80
C GLY A 66 -23.86 9.01 -7.81
N VAL A 67 -22.95 9.94 -7.50
CA VAL A 67 -21.51 9.63 -7.37
C VAL A 67 -21.26 8.65 -6.22
N ILE A 68 -21.91 8.83 -5.07
CA ILE A 68 -21.80 7.92 -3.91
C ILE A 68 -22.27 6.51 -4.32
N GLU A 69 -23.42 6.38 -4.98
CA GLU A 69 -23.92 5.08 -5.42
C GLU A 69 -22.96 4.36 -6.36
N ILE A 70 -22.38 5.07 -7.33
CA ILE A 70 -21.38 4.53 -8.26
C ILE A 70 -20.14 4.03 -7.51
N LEU A 71 -19.61 4.84 -6.60
CA LEU A 71 -18.42 4.48 -5.83
C LEU A 71 -18.66 3.27 -4.93
N LEU A 72 -19.84 3.16 -4.30
CA LEU A 72 -20.22 1.98 -3.51
C LEU A 72 -20.33 0.73 -4.40
N GLN A 73 -20.91 0.84 -5.59
CA GLN A 73 -20.96 -0.26 -6.56
C GLN A 73 -19.56 -0.69 -6.99
N TRP A 74 -18.64 0.25 -7.22
CA TRP A 74 -17.26 -0.06 -7.57
C TRP A 74 -16.51 -0.78 -6.44
N ILE A 75 -16.78 -0.42 -5.18
CA ILE A 75 -16.24 -1.14 -4.02
C ILE A 75 -16.77 -2.58 -4.00
N ASP A 76 -18.08 -2.76 -4.16
CA ASP A 76 -18.74 -4.07 -4.11
C ASP A 76 -18.30 -4.99 -5.26
N GLN A 77 -17.88 -4.41 -6.39
CA GLN A 77 -17.36 -5.10 -7.58
C GLN A 77 -15.82 -5.27 -7.55
N ASP A 78 -15.15 -4.81 -6.51
CA ASP A 78 -13.67 -4.76 -6.43
C ASP A 78 -13.03 -4.04 -7.64
N ARG A 79 -13.68 -3.02 -8.17
CA ARG A 79 -13.20 -2.27 -9.34
C ARG A 79 -11.93 -1.50 -8.98
N LYS A 80 -10.87 -1.70 -9.75
CA LYS A 80 -9.59 -0.98 -9.59
C LYS A 80 -9.65 0.34 -10.36
N HIS A 81 -10.08 1.40 -9.69
CA HIS A 81 -10.25 2.73 -10.28
C HIS A 81 -9.45 3.80 -9.51
N THR A 82 -8.77 4.69 -10.24
CA THR A 82 -7.88 5.71 -9.64
C THR A 82 -8.61 6.62 -8.67
N ALA A 83 -9.79 7.14 -9.04
CA ALA A 83 -10.59 8.00 -8.18
C ALA A 83 -11.05 7.27 -6.91
N LEU A 84 -11.47 6.00 -7.04
CA LEU A 84 -11.87 5.19 -5.88
C LEU A 84 -10.68 4.97 -4.93
N LYS A 85 -9.52 4.60 -5.47
CA LYS A 85 -8.29 4.43 -4.65
C LYS A 85 -7.90 5.71 -3.91
N ALA A 86 -7.99 6.85 -4.58
CA ALA A 86 -7.65 8.14 -3.98
C ALA A 86 -8.60 8.51 -2.83
N LEU A 87 -9.91 8.36 -3.05
CA LEU A 87 -10.93 8.64 -2.02
C LEU A 87 -10.82 7.67 -0.84
N GLN A 88 -10.61 6.38 -1.10
CA GLN A 88 -10.37 5.39 -0.04
C GLN A 88 -9.12 5.76 0.78
N GLY A 89 -8.03 6.17 0.13
CA GLY A 89 -6.83 6.64 0.81
C GLY A 89 -7.09 7.81 1.75
N MET A 90 -7.89 8.80 1.33
CA MET A 90 -8.28 9.94 2.17
C MET A 90 -9.15 9.51 3.37
N ILE A 91 -10.07 8.57 3.17
CA ILE A 91 -10.91 8.01 4.23
C ILE A 91 -10.06 7.24 5.25
N TRP A 92 -9.07 6.49 4.80
CA TRP A 92 -8.17 5.76 5.70
C TRP A 92 -7.31 6.71 6.55
N VAL A 93 -6.88 7.85 6.00
CA VAL A 93 -6.19 8.89 6.79
C VAL A 93 -7.03 9.30 8.00
N ASP A 94 -8.32 9.59 7.79
CA ASP A 94 -9.22 9.96 8.87
C ASP A 94 -9.40 8.81 9.89
N GLY A 95 -9.52 7.57 9.42
CA GLY A 95 -9.66 6.38 10.27
C GLY A 95 -8.45 6.14 11.17
N TYR A 96 -7.24 6.25 10.63
CA TYR A 96 -6.01 6.14 11.39
C TYR A 96 -5.81 7.31 12.37
N ALA A 97 -6.03 8.54 11.91
CA ALA A 97 -5.86 9.74 12.73
C ALA A 97 -6.81 9.76 13.93
N ASN A 98 -8.01 9.22 13.78
CA ASN A 98 -9.00 9.10 14.86
C ASN A 98 -8.83 7.82 15.69
N ALA A 99 -7.77 7.06 15.48
CA ALA A 99 -7.47 5.79 16.17
C ALA A 99 -8.63 4.77 16.11
N THR A 100 -9.43 4.79 15.03
CA THR A 100 -10.53 3.84 14.81
C THR A 100 -9.99 2.42 14.71
N TYR A 101 -8.81 2.26 14.13
CA TYR A 101 -8.04 1.02 14.03
C TYR A 101 -6.55 1.34 14.00
N LYS A 102 -5.74 0.30 14.20
CA LYS A 102 -4.28 0.33 13.99
C LYS A 102 -3.91 -0.76 12.98
N ALA A 103 -2.85 -0.50 12.24
CA ALA A 103 -2.30 -1.50 11.33
C ALA A 103 -1.61 -2.60 12.14
N PRO A 104 -2.04 -3.87 12.03
CA PRO A 104 -1.37 -4.96 12.69
C PRO A 104 -0.06 -5.28 11.95
N VAL A 105 1.02 -5.40 12.69
CA VAL A 105 2.30 -5.92 12.17
C VAL A 105 2.65 -7.16 12.99
N TYR A 106 3.08 -8.22 12.33
CA TYR A 106 3.49 -9.43 13.04
C TYR A 106 4.63 -9.12 14.02
N PRO A 107 4.59 -9.62 15.26
CA PRO A 107 5.60 -9.29 16.27
C PRO A 107 7.04 -9.66 15.87
N ASP A 108 7.21 -10.74 15.14
CA ASP A 108 8.50 -11.18 14.60
C ASP A 108 8.97 -10.30 13.43
N ALA A 109 8.04 -9.80 12.60
CA ALA A 109 8.33 -8.82 11.57
C ALA A 109 8.79 -7.49 12.18
N ASP A 110 8.07 -6.95 13.18
CA ASP A 110 8.51 -5.74 13.91
C ASP A 110 9.92 -5.92 14.49
N ALA A 111 10.15 -7.04 15.20
CA ALA A 111 11.45 -7.32 15.78
C ALA A 111 12.57 -7.45 14.72
N ALA A 112 12.28 -8.06 13.56
CA ALA A 112 13.22 -8.21 12.46
C ALA A 112 13.55 -6.87 11.80
N LEU A 113 12.53 -6.06 11.48
CA LEU A 113 12.69 -4.73 10.88
C LEU A 113 13.56 -3.83 11.75
N ARG A 114 13.28 -3.76 13.06
CA ARG A 114 14.10 -2.98 14.01
C ARG A 114 15.53 -3.48 14.11
N ARG A 115 15.75 -4.79 14.14
CA ARG A 115 17.08 -5.40 14.21
C ARG A 115 17.90 -5.08 12.95
N TRP A 116 17.31 -5.19 11.76
CA TRP A 116 18.00 -4.88 10.49
C TRP A 116 18.32 -3.40 10.39
N HIS A 117 17.37 -2.54 10.73
CA HIS A 117 17.59 -1.08 10.76
C HIS A 117 18.72 -0.71 11.73
N ALA A 118 18.74 -1.26 12.95
CA ALA A 118 19.80 -1.04 13.93
C ALA A 118 21.18 -1.56 13.47
N ALA A 119 21.19 -2.59 12.61
CA ALA A 119 22.41 -3.10 11.97
C ALA A 119 22.86 -2.23 10.77
N GLY A 120 22.16 -1.14 10.46
CA GLY A 120 22.50 -0.25 9.35
C GLY A 120 22.11 -0.79 7.96
N ILE A 121 21.24 -1.80 7.88
CA ILE A 121 20.74 -2.34 6.62
C ILE A 121 19.53 -1.48 6.20
N PRO A 122 19.58 -0.77 5.05
CA PRO A 122 18.46 -0.01 4.55
C PRO A 122 17.28 -0.93 4.20
N LEU A 123 16.08 -0.49 4.62
CA LEU A 123 14.83 -1.22 4.43
C LEU A 123 13.95 -0.47 3.43
N TYR A 124 13.25 -1.21 2.61
CA TYR A 124 12.34 -0.70 1.58
C TYR A 124 11.05 -1.51 1.59
N VAL A 125 9.98 -0.91 1.12
CA VAL A 125 8.70 -1.59 0.92
C VAL A 125 8.39 -1.69 -0.57
N TYR A 126 7.86 -2.83 -1.01
CA TYR A 126 7.26 -2.98 -2.34
C TYR A 126 5.93 -3.73 -2.23
N SER A 127 4.83 -3.00 -2.36
CA SER A 127 3.46 -3.52 -2.23
C SER A 127 2.56 -3.00 -3.36
N SER A 128 1.43 -3.66 -3.58
CA SER A 128 0.39 -3.22 -4.53
C SER A 128 -0.41 -2.01 -4.03
N GLY A 129 -0.36 -1.72 -2.73
CA GLY A 129 -0.92 -0.50 -2.16
C GLY A 129 -0.10 0.72 -2.57
N SER A 130 -0.75 1.88 -2.79
CA SER A 130 -0.06 3.11 -3.14
C SER A 130 0.94 3.54 -2.06
N VAL A 131 2.03 4.20 -2.45
CA VAL A 131 3.04 4.70 -1.51
C VAL A 131 2.44 5.50 -0.35
N PRO A 132 1.45 6.41 -0.55
CA PRO A 132 0.79 7.07 0.57
C PRO A 132 0.07 6.10 1.52
N ALA A 133 -0.59 5.05 0.99
CA ALA A 133 -1.27 4.05 1.82
C ALA A 133 -0.27 3.20 2.63
N GLN A 134 0.86 2.83 2.04
CA GLN A 134 1.93 2.11 2.72
C GLN A 134 2.52 2.94 3.88
N LYS A 135 2.81 4.22 3.63
CA LYS A 135 3.31 5.14 4.67
C LYS A 135 2.30 5.32 5.79
N LEU A 136 1.03 5.47 5.44
CA LEU A 136 -0.05 5.56 6.42
C LEU A 136 -0.15 4.27 7.27
N PHE A 137 -0.06 3.11 6.62
CA PHE A 137 -0.04 1.82 7.31
C PHE A 137 1.08 1.74 8.35
N PHE A 138 2.32 2.01 7.96
CA PHE A 138 3.47 1.91 8.86
C PHE A 138 3.55 3.03 9.89
N ALA A 139 2.92 4.20 9.65
CA ALA A 139 2.86 5.28 10.64
C ALA A 139 1.94 4.95 11.83
N TYR A 140 0.92 4.10 11.63
CA TYR A 140 -0.12 3.84 12.64
C TYR A 140 -0.23 2.36 13.00
N THR A 141 0.91 1.70 13.25
CA THR A 141 0.90 0.29 13.61
C THR A 141 0.56 0.08 15.10
N ASP A 142 0.21 -1.15 15.45
CA ASP A 142 0.05 -1.59 16.83
C ASP A 142 1.39 -1.57 17.63
N HIS A 143 2.52 -1.53 16.91
CA HIS A 143 3.87 -1.35 17.47
C HIS A 143 4.39 0.09 17.44
N GLY A 144 3.50 1.08 17.15
CA GLY A 144 3.85 2.50 16.98
C GLY A 144 4.21 2.87 15.55
N ASP A 145 4.90 4.01 15.38
CA ASP A 145 5.34 4.48 14.07
C ASP A 145 6.60 3.72 13.60
N LEU A 146 6.45 2.95 12.53
CA LEU A 146 7.53 2.20 11.89
C LEU A 146 8.06 2.88 10.61
N CYS A 147 7.44 3.96 10.14
CA CYS A 147 7.91 4.68 8.95
C CYS A 147 9.40 5.06 8.99
N PRO A 148 9.97 5.52 10.14
CA PRO A 148 11.38 5.88 10.21
C PRO A 148 12.35 4.72 9.96
N LEU A 149 11.89 3.46 9.99
CA LEU A 149 12.71 2.30 9.70
C LEU A 149 12.99 2.15 8.20
N PHE A 150 12.10 2.68 7.34
CA PHE A 150 12.18 2.50 5.89
C PHE A 150 12.87 3.68 5.20
N SER A 151 13.75 3.35 4.27
CA SER A 151 14.45 4.32 3.43
C SER A 151 13.58 4.83 2.30
N ASP A 152 12.76 3.94 1.69
CA ASP A 152 11.81 4.31 0.63
C ASP A 152 10.71 3.25 0.44
N HIS A 153 9.72 3.58 -0.39
CA HIS A 153 8.54 2.77 -0.68
C HIS A 153 8.30 2.74 -2.19
N TYR A 154 7.94 1.56 -2.71
CA TYR A 154 7.62 1.33 -4.11
C TYR A 154 6.22 0.71 -4.22
N ASP A 155 5.48 1.09 -5.24
CA ASP A 155 4.19 0.51 -5.60
C ASP A 155 4.14 0.09 -7.07
N THR A 156 2.95 -0.23 -7.57
CA THR A 156 2.78 -0.69 -8.95
C THR A 156 2.98 0.38 -10.03
N GLU A 157 3.26 1.63 -9.67
CA GLU A 157 3.68 2.66 -10.63
C GLU A 157 5.08 2.36 -11.18
N ILE A 158 5.96 1.70 -10.39
CA ILE A 158 7.27 1.24 -10.89
C ILE A 158 7.14 -0.01 -11.77
N GLY A 159 5.99 -0.70 -11.72
CA GLY A 159 5.64 -1.89 -12.50
C GLY A 159 4.98 -2.97 -11.63
N GLY A 160 4.56 -4.06 -12.28
CA GLY A 160 3.90 -5.19 -11.61
C GLY A 160 4.87 -6.02 -10.77
N LYS A 161 4.40 -6.54 -9.63
CA LYS A 161 5.21 -7.37 -8.71
C LYS A 161 5.61 -8.74 -9.30
N ARG A 162 4.95 -9.19 -10.37
CA ARG A 162 5.28 -10.43 -11.09
C ARG A 162 6.14 -10.19 -12.33
N GLU A 163 6.70 -8.99 -12.48
CA GLU A 163 7.53 -8.59 -13.62
C GLU A 163 8.97 -8.36 -13.17
N ALA A 164 9.93 -9.11 -13.70
CA ALA A 164 11.35 -8.94 -13.37
C ALA A 164 11.86 -7.51 -13.64
N GLY A 165 11.33 -6.84 -14.67
CA GLY A 165 11.66 -5.45 -14.99
C GLY A 165 11.39 -4.46 -13.86
N SER A 166 10.41 -4.73 -13.00
CA SER A 166 10.10 -3.90 -11.83
C SER A 166 11.24 -3.94 -10.81
N TYR A 167 11.75 -5.11 -10.52
CA TYR A 167 12.88 -5.33 -9.60
C TYR A 167 14.18 -4.73 -10.13
N VAL A 168 14.40 -4.77 -11.46
CA VAL A 168 15.54 -4.08 -12.10
C VAL A 168 15.44 -2.58 -11.87
N ARG A 169 14.26 -1.97 -12.04
CA ARG A 169 14.05 -0.53 -11.80
C ARG A 169 14.22 -0.17 -10.33
N ILE A 170 13.71 -0.98 -9.42
CA ILE A 170 13.89 -0.78 -7.97
C ILE A 170 15.38 -0.87 -7.60
N ALA A 171 16.12 -1.87 -8.08
CA ALA A 171 17.56 -1.99 -7.83
C ALA A 171 18.34 -0.76 -8.33
N GLY A 172 17.96 -0.25 -9.52
CA GLY A 172 18.51 1.00 -10.07
C GLY A 172 18.22 2.22 -9.19
N SER A 173 17.01 2.32 -8.63
CA SER A 173 16.62 3.39 -7.71
C SER A 173 17.36 3.29 -6.37
N ILE A 174 17.51 2.09 -5.82
CA ILE A 174 18.24 1.83 -4.57
C ILE A 174 19.75 2.06 -4.74
N GLY A 175 20.29 1.81 -5.94
CA GLY A 175 21.72 1.94 -6.23
C GLY A 175 22.57 0.80 -5.64
N ILE A 176 21.97 -0.37 -5.38
CA ILE A 176 22.64 -1.56 -4.84
C ILE A 176 22.57 -2.66 -5.89
N ALA A 177 23.66 -3.41 -6.06
CA ALA A 177 23.72 -4.53 -6.98
C ALA A 177 22.64 -5.58 -6.64
N PRO A 178 21.90 -6.11 -7.66
CA PRO A 178 20.76 -7.01 -7.45
C PRO A 178 21.05 -8.18 -6.51
N GLU A 179 22.19 -8.82 -6.65
CA GLU A 179 22.62 -9.97 -5.85
C GLU A 179 22.85 -9.65 -4.35
N ASN A 180 22.85 -8.38 -3.97
CA ASN A 180 22.96 -7.91 -2.59
C ASN A 180 21.63 -7.40 -2.02
N ILE A 181 20.53 -7.51 -2.76
CA ILE A 181 19.19 -7.15 -2.31
C ILE A 181 18.41 -8.43 -1.97
N LEU A 182 17.79 -8.44 -0.80
CA LEU A 182 16.89 -9.52 -0.37
C LEU A 182 15.45 -9.05 -0.48
N PHE A 183 14.61 -9.80 -1.18
CA PHE A 183 13.17 -9.60 -1.22
C PHE A 183 12.42 -10.62 -0.38
N LEU A 184 11.47 -10.13 0.43
CA LEU A 184 10.62 -10.92 1.31
C LEU A 184 9.17 -10.83 0.81
N SER A 185 8.55 -11.96 0.54
CA SER A 185 7.14 -12.07 0.12
C SER A 185 6.59 -13.45 0.46
N ASP A 186 5.28 -13.55 0.65
CA ASP A 186 4.52 -14.80 0.76
C ASP A 186 4.10 -15.34 -0.62
N ILE A 187 4.30 -14.59 -1.70
CA ILE A 187 3.88 -14.92 -3.06
C ILE A 187 5.07 -15.43 -3.89
N VAL A 188 5.01 -16.71 -4.26
CA VAL A 188 6.10 -17.39 -4.99
C VAL A 188 6.39 -16.73 -6.33
N GLU A 189 5.35 -16.33 -7.10
CA GLU A 189 5.51 -15.70 -8.40
C GLU A 189 6.21 -14.33 -8.34
N GLU A 190 6.09 -13.63 -7.22
CA GLU A 190 6.82 -12.38 -6.98
C GLU A 190 8.29 -12.66 -6.67
N LEU A 191 8.56 -13.71 -5.87
CA LEU A 191 9.91 -14.16 -5.58
C LEU A 191 10.62 -14.68 -6.84
N ASP A 192 9.89 -15.35 -7.75
CA ASP A 192 10.44 -15.80 -9.04
C ASP A 192 10.84 -14.60 -9.90
N ALA A 193 9.97 -13.59 -10.02
CA ALA A 193 10.29 -12.38 -10.77
C ALA A 193 11.48 -11.61 -10.17
N ALA A 194 11.62 -11.58 -8.84
CA ALA A 194 12.78 -10.98 -8.17
C ALA A 194 14.07 -11.78 -8.45
N ARG A 195 14.01 -13.13 -8.43
CA ARG A 195 15.16 -14.00 -8.79
C ARG A 195 15.59 -13.82 -10.24
N ASP A 196 14.63 -13.70 -11.17
CA ASP A 196 14.91 -13.43 -12.57
C ASP A 196 15.62 -12.07 -12.77
N ALA A 197 15.40 -11.11 -11.86
CA ALA A 197 16.12 -9.84 -11.80
C ALA A 197 17.47 -9.93 -11.05
N GLY A 198 17.87 -11.11 -10.58
CA GLY A 198 19.14 -11.37 -9.90
C GLY A 198 19.11 -11.11 -8.38
N TRP A 199 17.95 -10.91 -7.75
CA TRP A 199 17.84 -10.69 -6.32
C TRP A 199 17.89 -11.98 -5.51
N GLN A 200 18.31 -11.87 -4.25
CA GLN A 200 18.06 -12.91 -3.25
C GLN A 200 16.60 -12.84 -2.80
N THR A 201 16.00 -13.98 -2.47
CA THR A 201 14.60 -14.04 -2.05
C THR A 201 14.42 -14.95 -0.85
N ALA A 202 13.42 -14.65 -0.02
CA ALA A 202 12.95 -15.54 1.03
C ALA A 202 11.41 -15.58 1.03
N LEU A 203 10.87 -16.79 1.02
CA LEU A 203 9.44 -17.03 1.22
C LEU A 203 9.12 -16.86 2.70
N ILE A 204 8.09 -16.10 2.99
CA ILE A 204 7.55 -15.89 4.34
C ILE A 204 6.26 -16.70 4.43
N ASP A 205 6.11 -17.48 5.53
CA ASP A 205 4.93 -18.31 5.85
C ASP A 205 4.14 -17.69 7.00
#